data_a8e8b51903c680df8af0823056fffdeb
#
_entry.id   a8e8b51903c680df8af0823056fffdeb
#
_cell.length_a   1.000
_cell.length_b   1.000
_cell.length_c   1.000
_cell.angle_alpha   90.00
_cell.angle_beta   90.00
_cell.angle_gamma   90.00
#
_symmetry.space_group_name_H-M   'P 1'
#
loop_
_entity.id
_entity.type
_entity.pdbx_description
1 polymer ?
#
loop_
_entity_poly.entity_id
_entity_poly.type
_entity_poly.pdbx_seq_one_letter_code
_entity_poly.pdbx_strand_id
1 'polypeptide(L)'
;MSNTQKKNVPELRFPGFEGEWEEKKLGEFCEFNNGINAKKEQYGMGRKFINVLDILNNNFITYESIIGKVSVPENVEKNNKVEFGDLVFLRSSETREDVGLCNVYLDKNYALYGGFIIRGKKVSDYNPIFLKEALNIPKKRYEIGSAAGGSTRFNVSQDILRKINVKFPSIKEQQKIGDLFSKLDRQIELEEQKLELLKQQKKGYMQKIFSQELRFKDENGNDYPEWEERRFADIFK
;
A
#
# COMPACT_ATOMS: atom_id res chain seq x y z
N MET A 1 -20.50 23.49 33.27
CA MET A 1 -20.17 22.46 32.27
C MET A 1 -18.71 22.65 31.92
N SER A 2 -17.82 21.79 32.37
CA SER A 2 -16.38 21.94 32.13
C SER A 2 -16.09 21.59 30.66
N ASN A 3 -15.67 22.59 29.89
CA ASN A 3 -15.23 22.45 28.50
C ASN A 3 -13.82 21.84 28.52
N THR A 4 -13.72 20.53 28.68
CA THR A 4 -12.45 19.80 28.62
C THR A 4 -12.03 19.81 27.14
N GLN A 5 -11.22 20.79 26.72
CA GLN A 5 -10.55 20.76 25.43
C GLN A 5 -9.83 19.42 25.30
N LYS A 6 -10.25 18.59 24.34
CA LYS A 6 -9.57 17.33 24.01
C LYS A 6 -8.14 17.68 23.62
N LYS A 7 -7.18 17.35 24.46
CA LYS A 7 -5.76 17.50 24.14
C LYS A 7 -5.42 16.67 22.89
N ASN A 8 -4.63 17.24 21.98
CA ASN A 8 -4.12 16.56 20.80
C ASN A 8 -2.99 15.60 21.15
N VAL A 9 -3.27 14.66 22.05
CA VAL A 9 -2.33 13.64 22.52
C VAL A 9 -2.94 12.28 22.25
N PRO A 10 -2.21 11.34 21.61
CA PRO A 10 -2.71 9.99 21.40
C PRO A 10 -2.83 9.23 22.75
N GLU A 11 -3.77 8.30 22.84
CA GLU A 11 -3.93 7.43 24.02
C GLU A 11 -2.72 6.50 24.18
N LEU A 12 -2.21 5.96 23.07
CA LEU A 12 -0.99 5.14 23.03
C LEU A 12 0.17 5.99 22.51
N ARG A 13 1.25 6.05 23.25
CA ARG A 13 2.43 6.83 22.92
C ARG A 13 3.71 6.14 23.36
N PHE A 14 4.78 6.29 22.61
CA PHE A 14 6.09 5.79 23.04
C PHE A 14 6.57 6.56 24.28
N PRO A 15 7.22 5.87 25.23
CA PRO A 15 7.85 6.54 26.37
C PRO A 15 8.86 7.61 25.96
N GLY A 16 8.91 8.70 26.70
CA GLY A 16 9.86 9.80 26.48
C GLY A 16 9.41 10.86 25.46
N PHE A 17 8.19 10.73 24.90
CA PHE A 17 7.59 11.79 24.09
C PHE A 17 6.46 12.48 24.88
N GLU A 18 6.51 13.80 24.88
CA GLU A 18 5.57 14.66 25.61
C GLU A 18 5.04 15.78 24.68
N GLY A 19 4.07 16.53 25.18
CA GLY A 19 3.46 17.66 24.44
C GLY A 19 2.34 17.22 23.51
N GLU A 20 1.65 18.19 22.92
CA GLU A 20 0.56 17.98 22.00
C GLU A 20 1.08 17.83 20.56
N TRP A 21 0.35 17.07 19.74
CA TRP A 21 0.61 17.01 18.30
C TRP A 21 0.06 18.27 17.65
N GLU A 22 0.85 18.89 16.77
CA GLU A 22 0.45 20.08 16.02
C GLU A 22 -0.43 19.69 14.83
N GLU A 23 -1.56 20.38 14.66
CA GLU A 23 -2.40 20.19 13.48
C GLU A 23 -1.95 21.15 12.37
N LYS A 24 -1.59 20.58 11.21
CA LYS A 24 -1.08 21.30 10.04
C LYS A 24 -1.75 20.79 8.77
N LYS A 25 -1.82 21.66 7.75
CA LYS A 25 -2.34 21.28 6.44
C LYS A 25 -1.30 20.51 5.64
N LEU A 26 -1.75 19.51 4.89
CA LEU A 26 -0.88 18.71 4.05
C LEU A 26 -0.15 19.56 2.99
N GLY A 27 -0.76 20.64 2.53
CA GLY A 27 -0.16 21.63 1.63
C GLY A 27 1.05 22.39 2.18
N GLU A 28 1.32 22.33 3.49
CA GLU A 28 2.55 22.89 4.10
C GLU A 28 3.76 21.96 3.93
N PHE A 29 3.52 20.70 3.60
CA PHE A 29 4.53 19.66 3.49
C PHE A 29 4.73 19.14 2.07
N CYS A 30 3.71 19.31 1.21
CA CYS A 30 3.70 18.75 -0.13
C CYS A 30 3.22 19.78 -1.17
N GLU A 31 3.90 19.78 -2.31
CA GLU A 31 3.41 20.39 -3.55
C GLU A 31 2.74 19.33 -4.41
N PHE A 32 1.51 19.61 -4.88
CA PHE A 32 0.70 18.65 -5.62
C PHE A 32 0.71 18.88 -7.11
N ASN A 33 0.94 17.79 -7.88
CA ASN A 33 0.94 17.81 -9.33
C ASN A 33 0.24 16.55 -9.88
N ASN A 34 -0.49 16.71 -10.98
CA ASN A 34 -1.08 15.59 -11.72
C ASN A 34 -0.03 14.86 -12.54
N GLY A 35 -0.23 13.56 -12.75
CA GLY A 35 0.68 12.73 -13.52
C GLY A 35 0.49 12.83 -15.04
N ILE A 36 1.26 12.03 -15.75
CA ILE A 36 1.39 12.04 -17.20
C ILE A 36 0.24 11.27 -17.83
N ASN A 37 -0.43 11.88 -18.80
CA ASN A 37 -1.33 11.21 -19.73
C ASN A 37 -0.53 10.79 -20.98
N ALA A 38 0.15 9.64 -20.86
CA ALA A 38 0.96 9.10 -21.95
C ALA A 38 0.09 8.52 -23.09
N LYS A 39 0.56 8.61 -24.33
CA LYS A 39 -0.04 7.95 -25.48
C LYS A 39 0.30 6.45 -25.46
N LYS A 40 -0.50 5.64 -26.17
CA LYS A 40 -0.35 4.17 -26.20
C LYS A 40 1.06 3.73 -26.60
N GLU A 41 1.66 4.41 -27.55
CA GLU A 41 2.98 4.10 -28.12
C GLU A 41 4.14 4.39 -27.16
N GLN A 42 3.89 5.15 -26.12
CA GLN A 42 4.91 5.55 -25.14
C GLN A 42 5.09 4.52 -24.01
N TYR A 43 4.16 3.56 -23.88
CA TYR A 43 4.21 2.53 -22.83
C TYR A 43 5.14 1.38 -23.19
N GLY A 44 5.60 0.67 -22.16
CA GLY A 44 6.38 -0.57 -22.28
C GLY A 44 7.90 -0.39 -22.32
N MET A 45 8.41 0.83 -22.50
CA MET A 45 9.84 1.13 -22.55
C MET A 45 10.18 2.40 -21.75
N GLY A 46 11.46 2.64 -21.52
CA GLY A 46 11.95 3.84 -20.85
C GLY A 46 11.93 3.75 -19.32
N ARG A 47 11.46 4.79 -18.66
CA ARG A 47 11.50 4.95 -17.19
C ARG A 47 10.37 4.17 -16.50
N LYS A 48 10.65 3.65 -15.31
CA LYS A 48 9.61 3.06 -14.44
C LYS A 48 8.46 4.05 -14.23
N PHE A 49 7.23 3.55 -14.31
CA PHE A 49 6.02 4.35 -14.37
C PHE A 49 4.98 3.84 -13.39
N ILE A 50 4.75 4.60 -12.34
CA ILE A 50 3.80 4.26 -11.27
C ILE A 50 2.37 4.33 -11.82
N ASN A 51 1.62 3.25 -11.64
CA ASN A 51 0.23 3.09 -12.01
C ASN A 51 -0.65 2.91 -10.76
N VAL A 52 -1.96 2.85 -10.98
CA VAL A 52 -2.95 2.64 -9.91
C VAL A 52 -2.65 1.39 -9.08
N LEU A 53 -2.31 0.27 -9.73
CA LEU A 53 -2.02 -0.99 -9.05
C LEU A 53 -0.77 -0.92 -8.15
N ASP A 54 0.20 -0.07 -8.49
CA ASP A 54 1.38 0.13 -7.64
C ASP A 54 0.99 0.81 -6.30
N ILE A 55 -0.05 1.65 -6.30
CA ILE A 55 -0.59 2.27 -5.07
C ILE A 55 -1.38 1.26 -4.25
N LEU A 56 -2.20 0.43 -4.91
CA LEU A 56 -3.14 -0.48 -4.26
C LEU A 56 -2.47 -1.73 -3.67
N ASN A 57 -1.44 -2.25 -4.33
CA ASN A 57 -0.89 -3.58 -4.06
C ASN A 57 0.43 -3.58 -3.30
N ASN A 58 0.97 -2.41 -2.95
CA ASN A 58 2.24 -2.31 -2.22
C ASN A 58 2.06 -1.54 -0.91
N ASN A 59 2.73 -1.99 0.14
CA ASN A 59 2.80 -1.25 1.41
C ASN A 59 3.53 0.09 1.23
N PHE A 60 4.57 0.11 0.41
CA PHE A 60 5.26 1.29 -0.12
C PHE A 60 5.83 0.97 -1.51
N ILE A 61 6.10 1.99 -2.29
CA ILE A 61 6.54 1.84 -3.69
C ILE A 61 8.06 2.01 -3.77
N THR A 62 8.73 1.04 -4.39
CA THR A 62 10.16 1.11 -4.74
C THR A 62 10.32 1.08 -6.25
N TYR A 63 11.50 1.40 -6.74
CA TYR A 63 11.81 1.32 -8.17
C TYR A 63 11.62 -0.09 -8.72
N GLU A 64 11.98 -1.12 -7.95
CA GLU A 64 11.87 -2.52 -8.34
C GLU A 64 10.43 -3.01 -8.36
N SER A 65 9.59 -2.59 -7.41
CA SER A 65 8.18 -3.01 -7.34
C SER A 65 7.34 -2.51 -8.52
N ILE A 66 7.77 -1.44 -9.21
CA ILE A 66 7.06 -0.90 -10.36
C ILE A 66 7.31 -1.77 -11.60
N ILE A 67 6.22 -2.28 -12.19
CA ILE A 67 6.26 -3.07 -13.43
C ILE A 67 6.19 -2.15 -14.66
N GLY A 68 5.33 -1.14 -14.61
CA GLY A 68 5.07 -0.22 -15.72
C GLY A 68 6.30 0.56 -16.16
N LYS A 69 6.37 0.88 -17.46
CA LYS A 69 7.40 1.75 -18.04
C LYS A 69 6.76 2.73 -19.03
N VAL A 70 7.37 3.91 -19.15
CA VAL A 70 6.95 4.92 -20.12
C VAL A 70 8.17 5.65 -20.70
N SER A 71 8.09 5.99 -21.97
CA SER A 71 9.07 6.84 -22.67
C SER A 71 8.39 8.15 -23.04
N VAL A 72 8.86 9.25 -22.49
CA VAL A 72 8.32 10.60 -22.71
C VAL A 72 9.46 11.56 -23.04
N PRO A 73 9.17 12.72 -23.63
CA PRO A 73 10.17 13.76 -23.85
C PRO A 73 10.84 14.20 -22.55
N GLU A 74 12.13 14.56 -22.63
CA GLU A 74 12.96 14.89 -21.48
C GLU A 74 12.36 16.00 -20.57
N ASN A 75 11.75 17.01 -21.18
CA ASN A 75 11.07 18.07 -20.43
C ASN A 75 9.88 17.58 -19.63
N VAL A 76 9.12 16.59 -20.15
CA VAL A 76 8.01 15.95 -19.42
C VAL A 76 8.56 15.09 -18.30
N GLU A 77 9.62 14.30 -18.58
CA GLU A 77 10.29 13.48 -17.57
C GLU A 77 10.81 14.31 -16.41
N LYS A 78 11.52 15.40 -16.70
CA LYS A 78 12.11 16.31 -15.70
C LYS A 78 11.06 16.89 -14.73
N ASN A 79 9.87 17.21 -15.23
CA ASN A 79 8.80 17.84 -14.45
C ASN A 79 7.92 16.84 -13.69
N ASN A 80 8.03 15.54 -14.00
CA ASN A 80 7.14 14.51 -13.45
C ASN A 80 7.90 13.40 -12.70
N LYS A 81 9.05 13.72 -12.13
CA LYS A 81 9.80 12.78 -11.28
C LYS A 81 9.07 12.56 -9.96
N VAL A 82 9.04 11.31 -9.52
CA VAL A 82 8.72 10.93 -8.15
C VAL A 82 10.01 10.53 -7.49
N GLU A 83 10.34 11.15 -6.38
CA GLU A 83 11.59 11.00 -5.66
C GLU A 83 11.36 10.46 -4.24
N PHE A 84 12.43 10.06 -3.56
CA PHE A 84 12.34 9.49 -2.22
C PHE A 84 11.54 10.39 -1.25
N GLY A 85 10.53 9.81 -0.63
CA GLY A 85 9.67 10.49 0.34
C GLY A 85 8.47 11.21 -0.26
N ASP A 86 8.34 11.29 -1.59
CA ASP A 86 7.15 11.82 -2.23
C ASP A 86 5.95 10.92 -1.96
N LEU A 87 4.79 11.53 -1.76
CA LEU A 87 3.52 10.83 -1.66
C LEU A 87 2.87 10.70 -3.04
N VAL A 88 2.15 9.62 -3.25
CA VAL A 88 1.32 9.40 -4.44
C VAL A 88 -0.09 9.04 -4.02
N PHE A 89 -1.07 9.71 -4.63
CA PHE A 89 -2.48 9.58 -4.29
C PHE A 89 -3.27 9.05 -5.46
N LEU A 90 -4.15 8.11 -5.21
CA LEU A 90 -5.11 7.66 -6.21
C LEU A 90 -6.08 8.79 -6.54
N ARG A 91 -5.93 9.39 -7.73
CA ARG A 91 -6.72 10.56 -8.16
C ARG A 91 -8.17 10.21 -8.44
N SER A 92 -8.42 9.03 -9.02
CA SER A 92 -9.74 8.64 -9.52
C SER A 92 -10.03 7.18 -9.16
N SER A 93 -11.22 6.90 -8.62
CA SER A 93 -11.69 5.56 -8.32
C SER A 93 -13.19 5.42 -8.58
N GLU A 94 -13.67 4.19 -8.71
CA GLU A 94 -15.10 3.85 -8.77
C GLU A 94 -15.74 3.85 -7.38
N THR A 95 -14.93 3.79 -6.32
CA THR A 95 -15.38 3.83 -4.92
C THR A 95 -14.88 5.07 -4.20
N ARG A 96 -15.64 5.56 -3.22
CA ARG A 96 -15.20 6.65 -2.32
C ARG A 96 -14.15 6.18 -1.32
N GLU A 97 -14.17 4.91 -1.03
CA GLU A 97 -13.22 4.26 -0.11
C GLU A 97 -11.80 4.26 -0.68
N ASP A 98 -11.63 4.14 -1.99
CA ASP A 98 -10.31 4.04 -2.62
C ASP A 98 -9.77 5.40 -3.11
N VAL A 99 -10.66 6.33 -3.54
CA VAL A 99 -10.19 7.62 -4.06
C VAL A 99 -9.37 8.38 -3.02
N GLY A 100 -8.22 8.91 -3.42
CA GLY A 100 -7.27 9.61 -2.54
C GLY A 100 -6.49 8.68 -1.62
N LEU A 101 -6.51 7.33 -1.84
CA LEU A 101 -5.61 6.42 -1.15
C LEU A 101 -4.17 6.90 -1.34
N CYS A 102 -3.44 6.97 -0.25
CA CYS A 102 -2.07 7.47 -0.21
C CYS A 102 -1.07 6.32 -0.17
N ASN A 103 -0.06 6.38 -1.01
CA ASN A 103 1.14 5.57 -0.88
C ASN A 103 2.38 6.47 -0.92
N VAL A 104 3.56 5.92 -0.63
CA VAL A 104 4.82 6.65 -0.56
C VAL A 104 5.88 5.97 -1.41
N TYR A 105 6.72 6.78 -2.05
CA TYR A 105 7.84 6.30 -2.83
C TYR A 105 9.13 6.29 -1.99
N LEU A 106 9.76 5.12 -1.87
CA LEU A 106 10.95 4.90 -1.02
C LEU A 106 12.12 4.29 -1.80
N ASP A 107 12.55 4.98 -2.86
CA ASP A 107 13.75 4.57 -3.61
C ASP A 107 14.62 5.78 -3.96
N LYS A 108 15.92 5.54 -4.14
CA LYS A 108 16.88 6.56 -4.58
C LYS A 108 16.79 6.90 -6.07
N ASN A 109 16.33 5.94 -6.88
CA ASN A 109 16.09 6.14 -8.30
C ASN A 109 14.71 6.75 -8.47
N TYR A 110 14.58 7.83 -9.23
CA TYR A 110 13.26 8.41 -9.49
C TYR A 110 12.44 7.56 -10.46
N ALA A 111 11.13 7.60 -10.30
CA ALA A 111 10.14 7.05 -11.23
C ALA A 111 9.28 8.18 -11.82
N LEU A 112 8.46 7.85 -12.80
CA LEU A 112 7.39 8.72 -13.33
C LEU A 112 6.04 8.18 -12.87
N TYR A 113 4.94 8.91 -13.07
CA TYR A 113 3.62 8.52 -12.60
C TYR A 113 2.50 8.92 -13.55
N GLY A 114 1.44 8.10 -13.58
CA GLY A 114 0.33 8.21 -14.50
C GLY A 114 -0.72 9.25 -14.15
N GLY A 115 -1.52 9.69 -15.11
CA GLY A 115 -2.54 10.73 -14.97
C GLY A 115 -3.68 10.42 -14.00
N PHE A 116 -3.84 9.16 -13.59
CA PHE A 116 -4.76 8.75 -12.52
C PHE A 116 -4.16 8.90 -11.10
N ILE A 117 -2.98 9.50 -11.01
CA ILE A 117 -2.25 9.72 -9.75
C ILE A 117 -1.98 11.21 -9.58
N ILE A 118 -2.05 11.66 -8.33
CA ILE A 118 -1.54 12.97 -7.92
C ILE A 118 -0.29 12.72 -7.08
N ARG A 119 0.83 13.35 -7.45
CA ARG A 119 2.04 13.37 -6.62
C ARG A 119 1.95 14.49 -5.59
N GLY A 120 2.26 14.20 -4.34
CA GLY A 120 2.62 15.16 -3.31
C GLY A 120 4.13 15.20 -3.17
N LYS A 121 4.79 16.14 -3.87
CA LYS A 121 6.23 16.35 -3.78
C LYS A 121 6.60 16.82 -2.39
N LYS A 122 7.56 16.14 -1.76
CA LYS A 122 8.06 16.51 -0.44
C LYS A 122 8.80 17.87 -0.51
N VAL A 123 8.32 18.85 0.24
CA VAL A 123 8.93 20.21 0.31
C VAL A 123 9.30 20.61 1.74
N SER A 124 8.91 19.82 2.74
CA SER A 124 9.21 20.05 4.16
C SER A 124 9.53 18.72 4.85
N ASP A 125 10.09 18.79 6.05
CA ASP A 125 10.50 17.58 6.77
C ASP A 125 9.31 16.85 7.38
N TYR A 126 9.20 15.56 7.04
CA TYR A 126 8.35 14.59 7.68
C TYR A 126 8.92 13.17 7.49
N ASN A 127 8.50 12.24 8.34
CA ASN A 127 8.74 10.82 8.08
C ASN A 127 7.72 10.32 7.04
N PRO A 128 8.17 9.79 5.89
CA PRO A 128 7.27 9.41 4.78
C PRO A 128 6.27 8.31 5.16
N ILE A 129 6.70 7.31 5.91
CA ILE A 129 5.84 6.20 6.33
C ILE A 129 4.81 6.67 7.36
N PHE A 130 5.24 7.45 8.36
CA PHE A 130 4.32 8.07 9.32
C PHE A 130 3.21 8.85 8.60
N LEU A 131 3.58 9.69 7.63
CA LEU A 131 2.59 10.54 6.95
C LEU A 131 1.64 9.72 6.06
N LYS A 132 2.15 8.72 5.35
CA LYS A 132 1.33 7.75 4.60
C LYS A 132 0.31 7.07 5.50
N GLU A 133 0.73 6.56 6.66
CA GLU A 133 -0.17 5.89 7.60
C GLU A 133 -1.19 6.85 8.21
N ALA A 134 -0.76 8.06 8.61
CA ALA A 134 -1.66 9.08 9.15
C ALA A 134 -2.77 9.51 8.16
N LEU A 135 -2.48 9.47 6.85
CA LEU A 135 -3.44 9.77 5.78
C LEU A 135 -4.38 8.61 5.46
N ASN A 136 -3.98 7.38 5.76
CA ASN A 136 -4.76 6.17 5.46
C ASN A 136 -5.63 5.68 6.65
N ILE A 137 -5.63 6.34 7.80
CA ILE A 137 -6.57 5.98 8.89
C ILE A 137 -8.02 6.16 8.43
N PRO A 138 -8.97 5.32 8.91
CA PRO A 138 -10.37 5.34 8.46
C PRO A 138 -11.01 6.72 8.45
N LYS A 139 -10.73 7.53 9.47
CA LYS A 139 -11.25 8.91 9.57
C LYS A 139 -10.76 9.79 8.42
N LYS A 140 -9.48 9.72 8.04
CA LYS A 140 -8.91 10.52 6.94
C LYS A 140 -9.36 10.00 5.59
N ARG A 141 -9.46 8.68 5.42
CA ARG A 141 -10.03 8.05 4.23
C ARG A 141 -11.45 8.53 3.98
N TYR A 142 -12.29 8.53 5.02
CA TYR A 142 -13.66 9.05 4.95
C TYR A 142 -13.69 10.56 4.61
N GLU A 143 -12.84 11.37 5.24
CA GLU A 143 -12.73 12.82 4.97
C GLU A 143 -12.39 13.10 3.50
N ILE A 144 -11.37 12.43 2.97
CA ILE A 144 -10.92 12.60 1.58
C ILE A 144 -11.98 12.08 0.61
N GLY A 145 -12.53 10.89 0.81
CA GLY A 145 -13.55 10.29 -0.04
C GLY A 145 -14.85 11.09 -0.07
N SER A 146 -15.25 11.71 1.07
CA SER A 146 -16.44 12.55 1.15
C SER A 146 -16.25 13.88 0.42
N ALA A 147 -15.03 14.42 0.38
CA ALA A 147 -14.70 15.63 -0.36
C ALA A 147 -14.52 15.39 -1.87
N ALA A 148 -14.34 14.14 -2.30
CA ALA A 148 -14.19 13.79 -3.71
C ALA A 148 -15.46 14.06 -4.52
N GLY A 149 -15.32 14.69 -5.67
CA GLY A 149 -16.41 14.96 -6.60
C GLY A 149 -16.71 13.78 -7.52
N GLY A 150 -17.92 13.73 -8.08
CA GLY A 150 -18.37 12.72 -9.02
C GLY A 150 -19.47 11.81 -8.46
N SER A 151 -20.15 11.06 -9.35
CA SER A 151 -21.28 10.18 -9.00
C SER A 151 -21.01 8.71 -9.32
N THR A 152 -20.41 8.42 -10.46
CA THR A 152 -20.03 7.07 -10.91
C THR A 152 -18.53 6.82 -10.83
N ARG A 153 -17.75 7.87 -10.92
CA ARG A 153 -16.31 7.88 -10.73
C ARG A 153 -15.93 9.08 -9.87
N PHE A 154 -15.36 8.79 -8.73
CA PHE A 154 -14.96 9.79 -7.75
C PHE A 154 -13.56 10.31 -8.05
N ASN A 155 -13.38 11.64 -7.93
CA ASN A 155 -12.11 12.28 -8.21
C ASN A 155 -11.72 13.20 -7.06
N VAL A 156 -10.50 13.07 -6.58
CA VAL A 156 -9.89 14.01 -5.66
C VAL A 156 -9.07 15.04 -6.44
N SER A 157 -9.12 16.30 -6.00
CA SER A 157 -8.31 17.38 -6.58
C SER A 157 -7.10 17.70 -5.70
N GLN A 158 -6.12 18.37 -6.29
CA GLN A 158 -4.96 18.88 -5.55
C GLN A 158 -5.39 19.83 -4.42
N ASP A 159 -6.44 20.64 -4.64
CA ASP A 159 -6.95 21.60 -3.66
C ASP A 159 -7.61 20.93 -2.45
N ILE A 160 -8.26 19.78 -2.67
CA ILE A 160 -8.76 18.94 -1.58
C ILE A 160 -7.59 18.44 -0.74
N LEU A 161 -6.57 17.85 -1.37
CA LEU A 161 -5.40 17.32 -0.66
C LEU A 161 -4.64 18.41 0.10
N ARG A 162 -4.46 19.60 -0.47
CA ARG A 162 -3.79 20.72 0.23
C ARG A 162 -4.47 21.12 1.53
N LYS A 163 -5.79 20.95 1.62
CA LYS A 163 -6.60 21.36 2.78
C LYS A 163 -6.73 20.31 3.85
N ILE A 164 -6.30 19.09 3.61
CA ILE A 164 -6.37 18.00 4.59
C ILE A 164 -5.49 18.35 5.79
N ASN A 165 -6.09 18.35 6.96
CA ASN A 165 -5.37 18.55 8.22
C ASN A 165 -4.78 17.22 8.70
N VAL A 166 -3.54 17.23 9.12
CA VAL A 166 -2.85 16.10 9.73
C VAL A 166 -2.25 16.53 11.06
N LYS A 167 -2.27 15.65 12.04
CA LYS A 167 -1.63 15.87 13.33
C LYS A 167 -0.20 15.37 13.28
N PHE A 168 0.76 16.24 13.57
CA PHE A 168 2.19 15.96 13.52
C PHE A 168 2.80 15.99 14.92
N PRO A 169 3.40 14.89 15.38
CA PRO A 169 4.34 14.90 16.49
C PRO A 169 5.71 15.45 16.07
N SER A 170 6.65 15.50 16.99
CA SER A 170 8.06 15.77 16.67
C SER A 170 8.58 14.78 15.62
N ILE A 171 9.55 15.20 14.80
CA ILE A 171 10.13 14.33 13.74
C ILE A 171 10.72 13.04 14.34
N LYS A 172 11.27 13.09 15.55
CA LYS A 172 11.78 11.90 16.26
C LYS A 172 10.65 10.91 16.61
N GLU A 173 9.49 11.41 17.01
CA GLU A 173 8.33 10.57 17.30
C GLU A 173 7.72 10.02 16.01
N GLN A 174 7.63 10.82 14.93
CA GLN A 174 7.23 10.33 13.60
C GLN A 174 8.14 9.18 13.14
N GLN A 175 9.45 9.28 13.35
CA GLN A 175 10.40 8.22 13.02
C GLN A 175 10.09 6.94 13.80
N LYS A 176 9.88 7.03 15.12
CA LYS A 176 9.53 5.86 15.95
C LYS A 176 8.23 5.19 15.52
N ILE A 177 7.22 6.00 15.18
CA ILE A 177 5.93 5.50 14.67
C ILE A 177 6.13 4.85 13.30
N GLY A 178 6.84 5.49 12.38
CA GLY A 178 7.13 4.95 11.06
C GLY A 178 7.91 3.63 11.12
N ASP A 179 8.91 3.53 12.00
CA ASP A 179 9.69 2.31 12.22
C ASP A 179 8.81 1.16 12.75
N LEU A 180 7.85 1.46 13.63
CA LEU A 180 6.89 0.46 14.12
C LEU A 180 6.04 -0.10 12.97
N PHE A 181 5.43 0.78 12.17
CA PHE A 181 4.59 0.34 11.04
C PHE A 181 5.40 -0.42 10.00
N SER A 182 6.61 0.03 9.65
CA SER A 182 7.50 -0.71 8.74
C SER A 182 7.83 -2.13 9.22
N LYS A 183 8.02 -2.31 10.54
CA LYS A 183 8.28 -3.63 11.12
C LYS A 183 7.04 -4.52 11.06
N LEU A 184 5.86 -3.96 11.33
CA LEU A 184 4.59 -4.69 11.23
C LEU A 184 4.29 -5.09 9.79
N ASP A 185 4.46 -4.18 8.84
CA ASP A 185 4.29 -4.46 7.41
C ASP A 185 5.23 -5.59 6.96
N ARG A 186 6.51 -5.54 7.38
CA ARG A 186 7.47 -6.59 7.06
C ARG A 186 7.08 -7.94 7.68
N GLN A 187 6.56 -7.95 8.90
CA GLN A 187 6.09 -9.17 9.54
C GLN A 187 4.88 -9.75 8.81
N ILE A 188 3.92 -8.92 8.42
CA ILE A 188 2.75 -9.34 7.62
C ILE A 188 3.22 -9.97 6.31
N GLU A 189 4.12 -9.31 5.57
CA GLU A 189 4.67 -9.84 4.31
C GLU A 189 5.32 -11.23 4.48
N LEU A 190 6.10 -11.42 5.55
CA LEU A 190 6.74 -12.71 5.84
C LEU A 190 5.72 -13.82 6.16
N GLU A 191 4.66 -13.50 6.91
CA GLU A 191 3.61 -14.48 7.21
C GLU A 191 2.76 -14.80 5.97
N GLU A 192 2.52 -13.85 5.07
CA GLU A 192 1.87 -14.08 3.78
C GLU A 192 2.71 -15.00 2.88
N GLN A 193 4.02 -14.76 2.78
CA GLN A 193 4.94 -15.63 2.04
C GLN A 193 4.94 -17.07 2.60
N LYS A 194 4.97 -17.19 3.93
CA LYS A 194 4.91 -18.50 4.61
C LYS A 194 3.58 -19.21 4.34
N LEU A 195 2.47 -18.48 4.40
CA LEU A 195 1.15 -19.04 4.07
C LEU A 195 1.10 -19.58 2.64
N GLU A 196 1.66 -18.85 1.68
CA GLU A 196 1.69 -19.29 0.28
C GLU A 196 2.56 -20.56 0.09
N LEU A 197 3.72 -20.61 0.74
CA LEU A 197 4.56 -21.81 0.74
C LEU A 197 3.83 -23.03 1.35
N LEU A 198 3.10 -22.85 2.45
CA LEU A 198 2.29 -23.90 3.05
C LEU A 198 1.16 -24.38 2.13
N LYS A 199 0.52 -23.47 1.40
CA LYS A 199 -0.48 -23.83 0.39
C LYS A 199 0.11 -24.66 -0.74
N GLN A 200 1.29 -24.28 -1.24
CA GLN A 200 2.02 -25.03 -2.27
C GLN A 200 2.43 -26.42 -1.77
N GLN A 201 2.94 -26.50 -0.55
CA GLN A 201 3.31 -27.75 0.10
C GLN A 201 2.09 -28.67 0.26
N LYS A 202 0.96 -28.13 0.77
CA LYS A 202 -0.30 -28.88 0.88
C LYS A 202 -0.72 -29.44 -0.47
N LYS A 203 -0.69 -28.61 -1.54
CA LYS A 203 -1.03 -29.05 -2.91
C LYS A 203 -0.12 -30.16 -3.39
N GLY A 204 1.19 -30.04 -3.15
CA GLY A 204 2.17 -31.07 -3.50
C GLY A 204 1.93 -32.40 -2.78
N TYR A 205 1.66 -32.38 -1.47
CA TYR A 205 1.33 -33.58 -0.73
C TYR A 205 0.01 -34.20 -1.20
N MET A 206 -1.02 -33.40 -1.45
CA MET A 206 -2.28 -33.92 -2.00
C MET A 206 -2.04 -34.68 -3.32
N GLN A 207 -1.27 -34.11 -4.25
CA GLN A 207 -0.96 -34.76 -5.51
C GLN A 207 -0.24 -36.08 -5.28
N LYS A 208 0.85 -36.09 -4.50
CA LYS A 208 1.68 -37.29 -4.25
C LYS A 208 0.93 -38.38 -3.49
N ILE A 209 0.07 -38.02 -2.54
CA ILE A 209 -0.72 -38.99 -1.77
C ILE A 209 -1.78 -39.65 -2.67
N PHE A 210 -2.54 -38.83 -3.40
CA PHE A 210 -3.63 -39.33 -4.24
C PHE A 210 -3.15 -39.98 -5.54
N SER A 211 -1.92 -39.70 -6.02
CA SER A 211 -1.24 -40.48 -7.06
C SER A 211 -0.54 -41.71 -6.55
N GLN A 212 -0.55 -41.95 -5.24
CA GLN A 212 0.15 -43.03 -4.55
C GLN A 212 1.69 -43.01 -4.67
N GLU A 213 2.29 -41.90 -5.13
CA GLU A 213 3.74 -41.68 -5.11
C GLU A 213 4.27 -41.54 -3.67
N LEU A 214 3.45 -41.05 -2.76
CA LEU A 214 3.76 -40.95 -1.34
C LEU A 214 2.68 -41.70 -0.55
N ARG A 215 3.10 -42.76 0.19
CA ARG A 215 2.24 -43.52 1.08
C ARG A 215 2.80 -43.47 2.50
N PHE A 216 1.90 -43.38 3.46
CA PHE A 216 2.28 -43.57 4.87
C PHE A 216 2.55 -45.01 5.17
N LYS A 217 3.34 -45.26 6.20
CA LYS A 217 3.60 -46.59 6.76
C LYS A 217 2.98 -46.68 8.14
N ASP A 218 2.74 -47.94 8.58
CA ASP A 218 2.27 -48.18 9.93
C ASP A 218 3.38 -47.90 10.98
N GLU A 219 3.07 -48.04 12.26
CA GLU A 219 4.00 -47.78 13.37
C GLU A 219 5.21 -48.72 13.38
N ASN A 220 5.13 -49.87 12.68
CA ASN A 220 6.20 -50.88 12.54
C ASN A 220 6.99 -50.70 11.24
N GLY A 221 6.66 -49.69 10.43
CA GLY A 221 7.32 -49.40 9.15
C GLY A 221 6.81 -50.21 7.97
N ASN A 222 5.72 -50.97 8.11
CA ASN A 222 5.12 -51.75 7.03
C ASN A 222 4.22 -50.89 6.15
N ASP A 223 4.07 -51.30 4.89
CA ASP A 223 3.16 -50.64 3.96
C ASP A 223 1.71 -51.03 4.25
N TYR A 224 0.79 -50.05 4.16
CA TYR A 224 -0.65 -50.34 4.18
C TYR A 224 -1.10 -51.07 2.91
N PRO A 225 -2.23 -51.80 2.94
CA PRO A 225 -2.82 -52.44 1.77
C PRO A 225 -3.01 -51.45 0.61
N GLU A 226 -3.05 -51.97 -0.63
CA GLU A 226 -3.32 -51.15 -1.80
C GLU A 226 -4.73 -50.54 -1.74
N TRP A 227 -4.88 -49.34 -2.32
CA TRP A 227 -6.18 -48.66 -2.40
C TRP A 227 -7.08 -49.34 -3.40
N GLU A 228 -8.32 -49.63 -3.01
CA GLU A 228 -9.35 -50.19 -3.87
C GLU A 228 -10.11 -49.08 -4.59
N GLU A 229 -10.32 -49.21 -5.90
CA GLU A 229 -11.25 -48.37 -6.63
C GLU A 229 -12.69 -48.86 -6.38
N ARG A 230 -13.56 -47.94 -5.92
CA ARG A 230 -14.99 -48.17 -5.76
C ARG A 230 -15.77 -47.04 -6.42
N ARG A 231 -16.93 -47.37 -7.03
CA ARG A 231 -17.82 -46.37 -7.59
C ARG A 231 -18.48 -45.59 -6.45
N PHE A 232 -18.69 -44.32 -6.66
CA PHE A 232 -19.33 -43.44 -5.67
C PHE A 232 -20.74 -43.99 -5.28
N ALA A 233 -21.49 -44.53 -6.24
CA ALA A 233 -22.80 -45.18 -6.02
C ALA A 233 -22.74 -46.45 -5.13
N ASP A 234 -21.60 -47.10 -5.00
CA ASP A 234 -21.44 -48.30 -4.15
C ASP A 234 -21.15 -47.93 -2.68
N ILE A 235 -20.81 -46.68 -2.42
CA ILE A 235 -20.46 -46.17 -1.08
C ILE A 235 -21.68 -45.49 -0.42
N PHE A 236 -22.53 -44.83 -1.20
CA PHE A 236 -23.72 -44.14 -0.73
C PHE A 236 -24.98 -44.89 -1.23
N LYS A 237 -25.60 -45.63 -0.32
CA LYS A 237 -26.92 -46.27 -0.52
C LYS A 237 -28.03 -45.28 -0.13
#